data_4e770cabd7352b98184b519bccbf525b
#
_entry.id   4e770cabd7352b98184b519bccbf525b
#
_cell.length_a   1.000
_cell.length_b   1.000
_cell.length_c   1.000
_cell.angle_alpha   90.00
_cell.angle_beta   90.00
_cell.angle_gamma   90.00
#
_symmetry.space_group_name_H-M   'P 1'
#
loop_
_entity.id
_entity.type
_entity.pdbx_description
1 polymer ?
#
loop_
_entity_poly.entity_id
_entity_poly.type
_entity_poly.pdbx_seq_one_letter_code
_entity_poly.pdbx_strand_id
1 'polypeptide(L)'
;MFFKNFLIFFIFFFIFSGCQTIKEKSDAIAEKENREYGKLVGKEINDLKIELGNPTEDYMNESGNKVFIYKTKKYGIPCERKFEINQNNIIESFTSSGCI
;
A
#
# COMPACT_ATOMS: atom_id res chain seq x y z
N MET A 1 -38.04 -0.05 32.78
CA MET A 1 -36.98 -1.07 32.81
C MET A 1 -36.51 -1.51 31.41
N PHE A 2 -37.39 -1.63 30.44
CA PHE A 2 -37.02 -1.98 29.07
C PHE A 2 -36.33 -0.86 28.26
N PHE A 3 -36.57 0.41 28.61
CA PHE A 3 -35.98 1.55 27.89
C PHE A 3 -34.47 1.75 28.12
N LYS A 4 -33.97 1.42 29.32
CA LYS A 4 -32.53 1.56 29.63
C LYS A 4 -31.67 0.58 28.82
N ASN A 5 -32.12 -0.65 28.67
CA ASN A 5 -31.39 -1.67 27.89
C ASN A 5 -31.45 -1.40 26.41
N PHE A 6 -32.52 -0.79 25.90
CA PHE A 6 -32.67 -0.44 24.50
C PHE A 6 -31.76 0.74 24.12
N LEU A 7 -31.60 1.74 25.00
CA LEU A 7 -30.69 2.87 24.79
C LEU A 7 -29.23 2.46 24.78
N ILE A 8 -28.82 1.59 25.68
CA ILE A 8 -27.45 1.05 25.73
C ILE A 8 -27.14 0.23 24.49
N PHE A 9 -28.10 -0.55 24.00
CA PHE A 9 -27.96 -1.35 22.78
C PHE A 9 -27.83 -0.46 21.52
N PHE A 10 -28.54 0.66 21.48
CA PHE A 10 -28.50 1.63 20.38
C PHE A 10 -27.17 2.39 20.34
N ILE A 11 -26.62 2.77 21.49
CA ILE A 11 -25.32 3.43 21.61
C ILE A 11 -24.20 2.48 21.20
N PHE A 12 -24.30 1.20 21.54
CA PHE A 12 -23.34 0.17 21.18
C PHE A 12 -23.32 -0.06 19.66
N PHE A 13 -24.45 0.04 18.99
CA PHE A 13 -24.59 -0.10 17.56
C PHE A 13 -23.95 1.07 16.78
N PHE A 14 -24.01 2.29 17.33
CA PHE A 14 -23.39 3.48 16.73
C PHE A 14 -21.87 3.45 16.76
N ILE A 15 -21.28 2.88 17.79
CA ILE A 15 -19.81 2.77 17.93
C ILE A 15 -19.24 1.79 16.89
N PHE A 16 -19.95 0.73 16.55
CA PHE A 16 -19.52 -0.25 15.55
C PHE A 16 -19.52 0.30 14.12
N SER A 17 -20.48 1.14 13.75
CA SER A 17 -20.55 1.68 12.39
C SER A 17 -19.46 2.72 12.09
N GLY A 18 -18.95 3.45 13.09
CA GLY A 18 -17.84 4.39 12.92
C GLY A 18 -16.52 3.74 12.56
N CYS A 19 -16.21 2.58 13.15
CA CYS A 19 -14.97 1.85 12.86
C CYS A 19 -14.96 1.23 11.46
N GLN A 20 -16.08 0.79 10.93
CA GLN A 20 -16.19 0.22 9.59
C GLN A 20 -15.93 1.25 8.48
N THR A 21 -16.36 2.49 8.66
CA THR A 21 -16.18 3.55 7.66
C THR A 21 -14.72 3.92 7.46
N ILE A 22 -13.92 3.98 8.52
CA ILE A 22 -12.48 4.27 8.46
C ILE A 22 -11.72 3.14 7.77
N LYS A 23 -12.09 1.89 8.04
CA LYS A 23 -11.48 0.72 7.45
C LYS A 23 -11.73 0.62 5.94
N GLU A 24 -12.93 0.93 5.49
CA GLU A 24 -13.28 0.94 4.05
C GLU A 24 -12.47 1.97 3.26
N LYS A 25 -12.27 3.18 3.79
CA LYS A 25 -11.45 4.21 3.13
C LYS A 25 -9.99 3.82 3.02
N SER A 26 -9.43 3.20 4.05
CA SER A 26 -8.05 2.72 4.05
C SER A 26 -7.85 1.60 3.04
N ASP A 27 -8.77 0.65 2.96
CA ASP A 27 -8.73 -0.45 2.01
C ASP A 27 -8.88 0.04 0.56
N ALA A 28 -9.73 1.04 0.30
CA ALA A 28 -9.92 1.61 -1.03
C ALA A 28 -8.66 2.30 -1.55
N ILE A 29 -7.91 3.00 -0.70
CA ILE A 29 -6.63 3.64 -1.06
C ILE A 29 -5.58 2.58 -1.39
N ALA A 30 -5.47 1.52 -0.58
CA ALA A 30 -4.55 0.43 -0.80
C ALA A 30 -4.85 -0.31 -2.11
N GLU A 31 -6.12 -0.58 -2.43
CA GLU A 31 -6.53 -1.20 -3.69
C GLU A 31 -6.19 -0.33 -4.90
N LYS A 32 -6.37 0.98 -4.81
CA LYS A 32 -6.03 1.91 -5.88
C LYS A 32 -4.53 1.91 -6.18
N GLU A 33 -3.68 1.94 -5.17
CA GLU A 33 -2.23 1.86 -5.32
C GLU A 33 -1.80 0.52 -5.90
N ASN A 34 -2.36 -0.59 -5.43
CA ASN A 34 -2.06 -1.92 -5.95
C ASN A 34 -2.45 -2.06 -7.41
N ARG A 35 -3.52 -1.39 -7.87
CA ARG A 35 -3.91 -1.39 -9.27
C ARG A 35 -2.95 -0.59 -10.14
N GLU A 36 -2.51 0.59 -9.69
CA GLU A 36 -1.60 1.43 -10.46
C GLU A 36 -0.19 0.85 -10.56
N TYR A 37 0.37 0.43 -9.43
CA TYR A 37 1.73 -0.08 -9.38
C TYR A 37 1.80 -1.58 -9.64
N GLY A 38 0.77 -2.33 -9.34
CA GLY A 38 0.67 -3.75 -9.65
C GLY A 38 0.71 -4.06 -11.15
N LYS A 39 0.34 -3.11 -12.00
CA LYS A 39 0.45 -3.23 -13.46
C LYS A 39 1.89 -3.35 -13.93
N LEU A 40 2.84 -2.87 -13.14
CA LEU A 40 4.26 -2.95 -13.45
C LEU A 40 4.85 -4.34 -13.16
N VAL A 41 4.18 -5.15 -12.36
CA VAL A 41 4.60 -6.53 -12.11
C VAL A 41 4.50 -7.34 -13.41
N GLY A 42 5.59 -8.01 -13.77
CA GLY A 42 5.72 -8.72 -15.02
C GLY A 42 6.32 -7.90 -16.17
N LYS A 43 6.51 -6.59 -15.96
CA LYS A 43 7.17 -5.71 -16.94
C LYS A 43 8.66 -5.61 -16.68
N GLU A 44 9.38 -5.02 -17.63
CA GLU A 44 10.83 -4.84 -17.54
C GLU A 44 11.20 -3.64 -16.65
N ILE A 45 12.43 -3.68 -16.12
CA ILE A 45 12.99 -2.60 -15.30
C ILE A 45 12.94 -1.23 -15.98
N ASN A 46 13.08 -1.18 -17.29
CA ASN A 46 13.01 0.07 -18.05
C ASN A 46 11.64 0.73 -17.98
N ASP A 47 10.58 -0.06 -17.97
CA ASP A 47 9.22 0.44 -17.82
C ASP A 47 9.01 1.11 -16.44
N LEU A 48 9.60 0.54 -15.40
CA LEU A 48 9.58 1.12 -14.05
C LEU A 48 10.30 2.47 -14.02
N LYS A 49 11.47 2.57 -14.65
CA LYS A 49 12.24 3.81 -14.72
C LYS A 49 11.55 4.90 -15.54
N ILE A 50 10.82 4.52 -16.58
CA ILE A 50 10.03 5.46 -17.38
C ILE A 50 8.87 6.02 -16.55
N GLU A 51 8.18 5.17 -15.79
CA GLU A 51 7.02 5.56 -14.98
C GLU A 51 7.40 6.36 -13.73
N LEU A 52 8.41 5.92 -12.99
CA LEU A 52 8.76 6.46 -11.67
C LEU A 52 10.12 7.15 -11.60
N GLY A 53 10.91 7.06 -12.65
CA GLY A 53 12.27 7.58 -12.67
C GLY A 53 13.25 6.68 -11.94
N ASN A 54 14.38 7.26 -11.50
CA ASN A 54 15.37 6.52 -10.74
C ASN A 54 14.91 6.27 -9.31
N PRO A 55 15.22 5.10 -8.73
CA PRO A 55 14.85 4.82 -7.35
C PRO A 55 15.63 5.70 -6.36
N THR A 56 15.05 5.92 -5.19
CA THR A 56 15.73 6.63 -4.09
C THR A 56 16.89 5.80 -3.57
N GLU A 57 16.69 4.49 -3.44
CA GLU A 57 17.70 3.53 -3.05
C GLU A 57 17.54 2.25 -3.86
N ASP A 58 18.63 1.52 -4.05
CA ASP A 58 18.61 0.20 -4.65
C ASP A 58 19.59 -0.72 -3.90
N TYR A 59 19.24 -2.01 -3.83
CA TYR A 59 20.12 -3.01 -3.25
C TYR A 59 19.81 -4.39 -3.84
N MET A 60 20.70 -5.35 -3.63
CA MET A 60 20.47 -6.75 -3.91
C MET A 60 20.04 -7.48 -2.65
N ASN A 61 18.96 -8.27 -2.75
CA ASN A 61 18.53 -9.12 -1.63
C ASN A 61 19.29 -10.46 -1.60
N GLU A 62 18.98 -11.27 -0.60
CA GLU A 62 19.63 -12.58 -0.41
C GLU A 62 19.37 -13.56 -1.56
N SER A 63 18.26 -13.40 -2.26
CA SER A 63 17.89 -14.21 -3.43
C SER A 63 18.64 -13.81 -4.71
N GLY A 64 19.43 -12.74 -4.67
CA GLY A 64 20.14 -12.21 -5.83
C GLY A 64 19.28 -11.32 -6.72
N ASN A 65 18.11 -10.93 -6.28
CA ASN A 65 17.24 -10.00 -7.00
C ASN A 65 17.56 -8.56 -6.62
N LYS A 66 17.36 -7.65 -7.57
CA LYS A 66 17.46 -6.22 -7.30
C LYS A 66 16.19 -5.75 -6.60
N VAL A 67 16.34 -4.84 -5.63
CA VAL A 67 15.21 -4.18 -4.98
C VAL A 67 15.35 -2.69 -5.19
N PHE A 68 14.35 -2.07 -5.82
CA PHE A 68 14.26 -0.63 -6.00
C PHE A 68 13.31 -0.06 -4.96
N ILE A 69 13.77 0.98 -4.24
CA ILE A 69 12.99 1.64 -3.21
C ILE A 69 12.71 3.08 -3.65
N TYR A 70 11.43 3.44 -3.70
CA TYR A 70 10.97 4.80 -3.97
C TYR A 70 10.39 5.37 -2.69
N LYS A 71 11.04 6.37 -2.12
CA LYS A 71 10.60 7.04 -0.90
C LYS A 71 9.95 8.35 -1.21
N THR A 72 8.76 8.57 -0.68
CA THR A 72 8.04 9.83 -0.76
C THR A 72 7.49 10.20 0.62
N LYS A 73 7.13 11.47 0.80
CA LYS A 73 6.46 11.95 2.02
C LYS A 73 5.16 12.64 1.64
N LYS A 74 4.12 12.32 2.38
CA LYS A 74 2.83 13.00 2.27
C LYS A 74 2.37 13.37 3.68
N TYR A 75 2.14 14.65 3.91
CA TYR A 75 1.79 15.19 5.24
C TYR A 75 2.79 14.80 6.34
N GLY A 76 4.09 14.76 6.02
CA GLY A 76 5.13 14.35 6.94
C GLY A 76 5.23 12.86 7.21
N ILE A 77 4.36 12.04 6.61
CA ILE A 77 4.37 10.59 6.76
C ILE A 77 5.18 9.96 5.63
N PRO A 78 6.25 9.20 5.96
CA PRO A 78 7.06 8.57 4.92
C PRO A 78 6.32 7.40 4.27
N CYS A 79 6.42 7.33 2.95
CA CYS A 79 5.88 6.24 2.14
C CYS A 79 7.03 5.56 1.40
N GLU A 80 7.15 4.25 1.53
CA GLU A 80 8.11 3.44 0.79
C GLU A 80 7.40 2.50 -0.16
N ARG A 81 7.80 2.53 -1.44
CA ARG A 81 7.37 1.56 -2.45
C ARG A 81 8.57 0.75 -2.88
N LYS A 82 8.48 -0.57 -2.75
CA LYS A 82 9.56 -1.50 -3.09
C LYS A 82 9.16 -2.37 -4.27
N PHE A 83 10.03 -2.44 -5.24
CA PHE A 83 9.87 -3.31 -6.41
C PHE A 83 11.01 -4.32 -6.43
N GLU A 84 10.69 -5.60 -6.38
CA GLU A 84 11.65 -6.67 -6.52
C GLU A 84 11.77 -7.06 -7.99
N ILE A 85 13.00 -7.08 -8.51
CA ILE A 85 13.32 -7.30 -9.90
C ILE A 85 14.23 -8.52 -10.00
N ASN A 86 13.83 -9.49 -10.80
CA ASN A 86 14.59 -10.73 -10.95
C ASN A 86 15.85 -10.55 -11.82
N GLN A 87 16.61 -11.61 -11.96
CA GLN A 87 17.88 -11.61 -12.72
C GLN A 87 17.68 -11.36 -14.22
N ASN A 88 16.46 -11.54 -14.72
CA ASN A 88 16.10 -11.24 -16.12
C ASN A 88 15.61 -9.80 -16.30
N ASN A 89 15.75 -8.94 -15.29
CA ASN A 89 15.28 -7.56 -15.26
C ASN A 89 13.75 -7.41 -15.39
N ILE A 90 13.02 -8.41 -14.89
CA ILE A 90 11.55 -8.40 -14.83
C ILE A 90 11.11 -8.14 -13.40
N ILE A 91 10.12 -7.27 -13.24
CA ILE A 91 9.54 -6.94 -11.94
C ILE A 91 8.69 -8.11 -11.44
N GLU A 92 9.10 -8.72 -10.33
CA GLU A 92 8.41 -9.87 -9.74
C GLU A 92 7.34 -9.50 -8.74
N SER A 93 7.58 -8.45 -7.95
CA SER A 93 6.67 -8.08 -6.87
C SER A 93 6.72 -6.59 -6.57
N PHE A 94 5.65 -6.12 -5.95
CA PHE A 94 5.52 -4.76 -5.46
C PHE A 94 4.96 -4.79 -4.04
N THR A 95 5.56 -4.00 -3.16
CA THR A 95 5.03 -3.78 -1.81
C THR A 95 5.10 -2.30 -1.47
N SER A 96 4.17 -1.83 -0.65
CA SER A 96 4.16 -0.45 -0.15
C SER A 96 3.99 -0.42 1.37
N SER A 97 4.58 0.59 2.00
CA SER A 97 4.52 0.79 3.44
C SER A 97 4.39 2.27 3.75
N GLY A 98 3.44 2.62 4.61
CA GLY A 98 3.21 3.99 5.04
C GLY A 98 2.52 4.88 4.01
N CYS A 99 2.08 4.35 2.90
CA CYS A 99 1.43 5.12 1.83
C CYS A 99 -0.04 5.38 2.15
N ILE A 100 -0.43 6.64 2.13
CA ILE A 100 -1.81 7.11 2.35
C ILE A 100 -2.29 8.02 1.23
#